data_160d1f7c5037b63f2e269848564f3c82
#
_entry.id   160d1f7c5037b63f2e269848564f3c82
#
_cell.length_a   1.000
_cell.length_b   1.000
_cell.length_c   1.000
_cell.angle_alpha   90.00
_cell.angle_beta   90.00
_cell.angle_gamma   90.00
#
_symmetry.space_group_name_H-M   'P 1'
#
loop_
_entity.id
_entity.type
_entity.pdbx_description
1 polymer ?
#
loop_
_entity_poly.entity_id
_entity_poly.type
_entity_poly.pdbx_seq_one_letter_code
_entity_poly.pdbx_strand_id
1 'polypeptide(L)'
;MTRLRGLAWDHRRCWGPLDASIGPYCAANPGLEIEWDRRSLYEFGEGALGPVLGAYDLVVFDHPFIGDIAEGGLMVPFDLSAEQRRGFERDSVGASWQSYARDGRQWALPIDAACQVASYRPDLLERYGPLPRSHDEVLELGRRALKDGKWLGLPLVPTDAMCLLLTLGEPREDGDEFIAREKIEQAVGQLRQLAALSHPDSPKWNPIRCYDHMIAHDDVVYVPFAFGYVNYAFKADRPYLRFADVPTPRSAGALLGGAGIGVSTQSQHKQAAIDYALFLCSPGYQRDDYVKSGGQPGSLAAWQDTEVNALSGGFFASTLATIEASYLRPTHPGFISFFRQCAPHAAAALAGELQAAELADRLNRIYRETRHGQPQWSVA
;
A
#
# COMPACT_ATOMS: atom_id res chain seq x y z
N MET A 1 -21.95 -0.45 29.00
CA MET A 1 -21.42 0.42 27.93
C MET A 1 -20.23 -0.29 27.36
N THR A 2 -20.27 -0.63 26.09
CA THR A 2 -19.18 -1.34 25.38
C THR A 2 -18.26 -0.31 24.75
N ARG A 3 -16.95 -0.39 25.00
CA ARG A 3 -15.94 0.51 24.42
C ARG A 3 -15.01 -0.31 23.54
N LEU A 4 -14.96 0.04 22.26
CA LEU A 4 -14.01 -0.51 21.31
C LEU A 4 -12.80 0.43 21.16
N ARG A 5 -11.60 -0.13 21.21
CA ARG A 5 -10.36 0.56 20.92
C ARG A 5 -9.75 0.02 19.63
N GLY A 6 -9.46 0.90 18.71
CA GLY A 6 -8.80 0.56 17.46
C GLY A 6 -7.42 1.20 17.33
N LEU A 7 -6.54 0.58 16.52
CA LEU A 7 -5.24 1.11 16.15
C LEU A 7 -5.16 1.31 14.63
N ALA A 8 -4.92 2.55 14.21
CA ALA A 8 -4.78 2.97 12.81
C ALA A 8 -3.36 3.50 12.53
N TRP A 9 -3.02 3.81 11.27
CA TRP A 9 -1.80 4.59 11.01
C TRP A 9 -2.12 6.08 10.89
N ASP A 10 -1.12 6.92 11.24
CA ASP A 10 -1.28 8.36 11.30
C ASP A 10 -1.18 9.02 9.91
N HIS A 11 -2.21 8.83 9.12
CA HIS A 11 -2.44 9.56 7.88
C HIS A 11 -3.95 9.71 7.65
N ARG A 12 -4.37 10.85 7.09
CA ARG A 12 -5.80 11.17 6.85
C ARG A 12 -6.51 10.09 6.02
N ARG A 13 -5.81 9.43 5.09
CA ARG A 13 -6.34 8.31 4.29
C ARG A 13 -6.87 7.16 5.17
N CYS A 14 -6.27 6.93 6.34
CA CYS A 14 -6.73 5.93 7.29
C CYS A 14 -7.70 6.50 8.32
N TRP A 15 -7.21 7.47 9.13
CA TRP A 15 -8.01 7.93 10.25
C TRP A 15 -9.21 8.79 9.85
N GLY A 16 -9.19 9.46 8.69
CA GLY A 16 -10.31 10.29 8.24
C GLY A 16 -11.63 9.53 8.15
N PRO A 17 -11.72 8.42 7.37
CA PRO A 17 -12.94 7.61 7.33
C PRO A 17 -13.26 6.90 8.65
N LEU A 18 -12.25 6.50 9.43
CA LEU A 18 -12.50 5.89 10.74
C LEU A 18 -13.17 6.88 11.68
N ASP A 19 -12.65 8.09 11.82
CA ASP A 19 -13.22 9.14 12.65
C ASP A 19 -14.64 9.53 12.18
N ALA A 20 -14.85 9.65 10.86
CA ALA A 20 -16.17 9.98 10.30
C ALA A 20 -17.22 8.91 10.56
N SER A 21 -16.84 7.66 10.71
CA SER A 21 -17.75 6.54 10.97
C SER A 21 -18.30 6.50 12.39
N ILE A 22 -17.58 7.05 13.38
CA ILE A 22 -17.88 6.89 14.81
C ILE A 22 -19.28 7.42 15.13
N GLY A 23 -19.56 8.68 14.78
CA GLY A 23 -20.82 9.33 15.10
C GLY A 23 -22.05 8.58 14.57
N PRO A 24 -22.13 8.34 13.24
CA PRO A 24 -23.24 7.61 12.64
C PRO A 24 -23.40 6.17 13.18
N TYR A 25 -22.29 5.45 13.36
CA TYR A 25 -22.34 4.07 13.82
C TYR A 25 -22.77 3.96 15.29
N CYS A 26 -22.22 4.79 16.19
CA CYS A 26 -22.61 4.81 17.58
C CYS A 26 -24.07 5.28 17.78
N ALA A 27 -24.56 6.21 16.96
CA ALA A 27 -25.96 6.62 16.98
C ALA A 27 -26.93 5.46 16.63
N ALA A 28 -26.52 4.60 15.69
CA ALA A 28 -27.25 3.39 15.29
C ALA A 28 -27.10 2.22 16.30
N ASN A 29 -26.08 2.27 17.17
CA ASN A 29 -25.74 1.23 18.14
C ASN A 29 -25.64 1.82 19.57
N PRO A 30 -26.76 2.16 20.24
CA PRO A 30 -26.75 2.79 21.55
C PRO A 30 -26.00 1.97 22.60
N GLY A 31 -25.13 2.62 23.36
CA GLY A 31 -24.30 1.97 24.39
C GLY A 31 -22.92 1.52 23.89
N LEU A 32 -22.58 1.84 22.65
CA LEU A 32 -21.25 1.63 22.09
C LEU A 32 -20.46 2.94 22.04
N GLU A 33 -19.19 2.87 22.42
CA GLU A 33 -18.17 3.93 22.24
C GLU A 33 -17.02 3.37 21.42
N ILE A 34 -16.43 4.18 20.54
CA ILE A 34 -15.31 3.78 19.67
C ILE A 34 -14.22 4.84 19.75
N GLU A 35 -12.97 4.40 19.91
CA GLU A 35 -11.79 5.26 19.92
C GLU A 35 -10.71 4.66 19.02
N TRP A 36 -9.97 5.54 18.32
CA TRP A 36 -8.86 5.16 17.48
C TRP A 36 -7.57 5.82 17.92
N ASP A 37 -6.59 4.99 18.31
CA ASP A 37 -5.21 5.43 18.48
C ASP A 37 -4.48 5.36 17.11
N ARG A 38 -3.38 6.11 16.99
CA ARG A 38 -2.62 6.23 15.75
C ARG A 38 -1.17 5.86 15.97
N ARG A 39 -0.58 5.13 15.01
CA ARG A 39 0.85 4.80 14.96
C ARG A 39 1.48 5.34 13.66
N SER A 40 2.81 5.46 13.65
CA SER A 40 3.53 5.91 12.46
C SER A 40 3.32 4.97 11.28
N LEU A 41 3.54 5.48 10.04
CA LEU A 41 3.49 4.67 8.83
C LEU A 41 4.50 3.51 8.88
N TYR A 42 5.68 3.73 9.47
CA TYR A 42 6.68 2.69 9.66
C TYR A 42 6.19 1.57 10.58
N GLU A 43 5.60 1.90 11.72
CA GLU A 43 5.03 0.91 12.64
C GLU A 43 3.83 0.17 12.02
N PHE A 44 3.06 0.84 11.16
CA PHE A 44 1.98 0.21 10.40
C PHE A 44 2.51 -0.85 9.42
N GLY A 45 3.51 -0.52 8.61
CA GLY A 45 4.03 -1.40 7.55
C GLY A 45 5.03 -2.45 8.05
N GLU A 46 5.77 -2.15 9.13
CA GLU A 46 6.90 -2.96 9.58
C GLU A 46 6.92 -3.22 11.10
N GLY A 47 6.11 -2.52 11.91
CA GLY A 47 6.07 -2.71 13.37
C GLY A 47 5.52 -4.07 13.78
N ALA A 48 6.01 -4.64 14.90
CA ALA A 48 5.48 -5.89 15.42
C ALA A 48 4.02 -5.73 15.87
N LEU A 49 3.15 -6.68 15.48
CA LEU A 49 1.74 -6.65 15.85
C LEU A 49 1.49 -7.26 17.23
N GLY A 50 2.18 -8.34 17.59
CA GLY A 50 1.95 -9.07 18.85
C GLY A 50 1.87 -8.18 20.09
N PRO A 51 2.83 -7.28 20.34
CA PRO A 51 2.83 -6.40 21.51
C PRO A 51 1.63 -5.45 21.62
N VAL A 52 1.01 -5.08 20.51
CA VAL A 52 -0.11 -4.09 20.52
C VAL A 52 -1.48 -4.74 20.65
N LEU A 53 -1.63 -6.03 20.32
CA LEU A 53 -2.93 -6.70 20.25
C LEU A 53 -3.67 -6.77 21.59
N GLY A 54 -2.95 -6.79 22.72
CA GLY A 54 -3.58 -6.81 24.05
C GLY A 54 -4.25 -5.50 24.45
N ALA A 55 -3.95 -4.40 23.76
CA ALA A 55 -4.48 -3.09 24.05
C ALA A 55 -5.65 -2.67 23.14
N TYR A 56 -5.89 -3.39 22.05
CA TYR A 56 -6.85 -3.00 21.01
C TYR A 56 -7.79 -4.14 20.62
N ASP A 57 -9.05 -3.79 20.35
CA ASP A 57 -10.07 -4.68 19.80
C ASP A 57 -9.91 -4.82 18.27
N LEU A 58 -9.55 -3.73 17.61
CA LEU A 58 -9.42 -3.61 16.16
C LEU A 58 -8.04 -3.09 15.79
N VAL A 59 -7.41 -3.67 14.76
CA VAL A 59 -6.13 -3.19 14.24
C VAL A 59 -6.18 -3.08 12.74
N VAL A 60 -5.75 -1.94 12.21
CA VAL A 60 -5.51 -1.75 10.78
C VAL A 60 -4.04 -2.07 10.48
N PHE A 61 -3.78 -2.97 9.51
CA PHE A 61 -2.44 -3.47 9.21
C PHE A 61 -2.27 -3.83 7.73
N ASP A 62 -1.00 -3.90 7.27
CA ASP A 62 -0.63 -4.29 5.90
C ASP A 62 -0.71 -5.82 5.71
N HIS A 63 -1.08 -6.28 4.51
CA HIS A 63 -1.35 -7.69 4.22
C HIS A 63 -0.16 -8.66 4.41
N PRO A 64 1.12 -8.31 4.27
CA PRO A 64 2.21 -9.26 4.47
C PRO A 64 2.30 -9.84 5.89
N PHE A 65 1.59 -9.25 6.85
CA PHE A 65 1.49 -9.81 8.21
C PHE A 65 0.58 -11.04 8.30
N ILE A 66 -0.21 -11.34 7.27
CA ILE A 66 -1.23 -12.41 7.33
C ILE A 66 -0.64 -13.78 7.65
N GLY A 67 0.56 -14.09 7.17
CA GLY A 67 1.24 -15.34 7.51
C GLY A 67 1.48 -15.48 9.00
N ASP A 68 2.08 -14.46 9.60
CA ASP A 68 2.39 -14.43 11.04
C ASP A 68 1.11 -14.38 11.89
N ILE A 69 0.07 -13.66 11.41
CA ILE A 69 -1.24 -13.58 12.06
C ILE A 69 -1.93 -14.95 12.11
N ALA A 70 -1.95 -15.65 10.98
CA ALA A 70 -2.63 -16.95 10.87
C ALA A 70 -1.94 -18.01 11.71
N GLU A 71 -0.59 -18.08 11.65
CA GLU A 71 0.18 -19.04 12.42
C GLU A 71 0.15 -18.76 13.92
N GLY A 72 0.23 -17.48 14.30
CA GLY A 72 0.17 -17.06 15.71
C GLY A 72 -1.23 -17.03 16.31
N GLY A 73 -2.29 -17.22 15.51
CA GLY A 73 -3.67 -17.08 15.99
C GLY A 73 -3.95 -15.69 16.58
N LEU A 74 -3.37 -14.64 15.99
CA LEU A 74 -3.36 -13.29 16.56
C LEU A 74 -4.68 -12.55 16.35
N MET A 75 -5.39 -12.84 15.27
CA MET A 75 -6.67 -12.24 14.92
C MET A 75 -7.79 -13.28 14.90
N VAL A 76 -9.02 -12.83 15.06
CA VAL A 76 -10.22 -13.66 14.90
C VAL A 76 -10.53 -13.76 13.40
N PRO A 77 -10.57 -14.96 12.80
CA PRO A 77 -11.04 -15.09 11.42
C PRO A 77 -12.50 -14.65 11.31
N PHE A 78 -12.85 -13.96 10.23
CA PHE A 78 -14.23 -13.59 9.93
C PHE A 78 -15.02 -14.82 9.47
N ASP A 79 -16.02 -15.22 10.27
CA ASP A 79 -16.97 -16.28 9.91
C ASP A 79 -18.10 -15.68 9.09
N LEU A 80 -17.90 -15.64 7.77
CA LEU A 80 -18.81 -15.05 6.82
C LEU A 80 -19.72 -16.13 6.20
N SER A 81 -21.02 -15.83 6.06
CA SER A 81 -21.88 -16.66 5.23
C SER A 81 -21.36 -16.75 3.79
N ALA A 82 -21.73 -17.80 3.08
CA ALA A 82 -21.33 -17.97 1.67
C ALA A 82 -21.76 -16.79 0.79
N GLU A 83 -22.87 -16.12 1.12
CA GLU A 83 -23.36 -14.95 0.41
C GLU A 83 -22.49 -13.70 0.72
N GLN A 84 -22.19 -13.44 1.98
CA GLN A 84 -21.30 -12.35 2.40
C GLN A 84 -19.91 -12.50 1.78
N ARG A 85 -19.33 -13.71 1.86
CA ARG A 85 -18.03 -14.00 1.24
C ARG A 85 -18.04 -13.68 -0.26
N ARG A 86 -19.01 -14.22 -1.02
CA ARG A 86 -19.12 -13.91 -2.45
C ARG A 86 -19.38 -12.43 -2.74
N GLY A 87 -20.09 -11.72 -1.84
CA GLY A 87 -20.30 -10.28 -1.94
C GLY A 87 -18.97 -9.52 -1.86
N PHE A 88 -18.18 -9.77 -0.83
CA PHE A 88 -16.87 -9.14 -0.64
C PHE A 88 -15.87 -9.51 -1.75
N GLU A 89 -15.80 -10.78 -2.16
CA GLU A 89 -14.92 -11.20 -3.25
C GLU A 89 -15.20 -10.46 -4.56
N ARG A 90 -16.49 -10.31 -4.92
CA ARG A 90 -16.88 -9.59 -6.16
C ARG A 90 -16.66 -8.10 -6.08
N ASP A 91 -16.81 -7.51 -4.92
CA ASP A 91 -16.67 -6.06 -4.71
C ASP A 91 -15.24 -5.66 -4.33
N SER A 92 -14.30 -6.59 -4.23
CA SER A 92 -12.92 -6.27 -3.90
C SER A 92 -12.14 -5.84 -5.14
N VAL A 93 -11.44 -4.70 -5.06
CA VAL A 93 -10.60 -4.20 -6.14
C VAL A 93 -9.27 -4.94 -6.18
N GLY A 94 -8.87 -5.40 -7.38
CA GLY A 94 -7.64 -6.17 -7.56
C GLY A 94 -7.60 -7.42 -6.67
N ALA A 95 -6.44 -7.73 -6.11
CA ALA A 95 -6.24 -8.87 -5.21
C ALA A 95 -6.45 -8.52 -3.72
N SER A 96 -7.17 -7.42 -3.40
CA SER A 96 -7.30 -6.95 -2.01
C SER A 96 -8.01 -7.94 -1.08
N TRP A 97 -9.01 -8.68 -1.59
CA TRP A 97 -9.66 -9.74 -0.80
C TRP A 97 -8.69 -10.88 -0.48
N GLN A 98 -8.00 -11.37 -1.51
CA GLN A 98 -7.06 -12.49 -1.40
C GLN A 98 -5.88 -12.15 -0.49
N SER A 99 -5.50 -10.87 -0.41
CA SER A 99 -4.37 -10.41 0.39
C SER A 99 -4.54 -10.61 1.90
N TYR A 100 -5.79 -10.77 2.37
CA TYR A 100 -6.10 -11.03 3.78
C TYR A 100 -6.68 -12.44 4.02
N ALA A 101 -6.62 -13.30 3.01
CA ALA A 101 -7.04 -14.69 3.10
C ALA A 101 -5.83 -15.63 3.26
N ARG A 102 -5.93 -16.62 4.15
CA ARG A 102 -4.94 -17.69 4.29
C ARG A 102 -5.59 -18.95 4.87
N ASP A 103 -5.18 -20.12 4.37
CA ASP A 103 -5.63 -21.43 4.82
C ASP A 103 -7.18 -21.56 4.83
N GLY A 104 -7.83 -21.01 3.78
CA GLY A 104 -9.27 -21.01 3.61
C GLY A 104 -10.06 -20.07 4.53
N ARG A 105 -9.36 -19.26 5.35
CA ARG A 105 -9.95 -18.31 6.29
C ARG A 105 -9.66 -16.87 5.88
N GLN A 106 -10.57 -15.96 6.21
CA GLN A 106 -10.41 -14.51 6.07
C GLN A 106 -10.01 -13.91 7.42
N TRP A 107 -8.80 -13.40 7.52
CA TRP A 107 -8.22 -12.90 8.77
C TRP A 107 -8.40 -11.40 8.99
N ALA A 108 -8.66 -10.66 7.92
CA ALA A 108 -9.04 -9.26 7.96
C ALA A 108 -9.91 -8.94 6.75
N LEU A 109 -10.65 -7.83 6.82
CA LEU A 109 -11.40 -7.30 5.68
C LEU A 109 -10.58 -6.18 5.01
N PRO A 110 -10.52 -6.12 3.66
CA PRO A 110 -9.81 -5.05 2.96
C PRO A 110 -10.56 -3.73 3.14
N ILE A 111 -10.10 -2.92 4.09
CA ILE A 111 -10.68 -1.60 4.36
C ILE A 111 -10.14 -0.53 3.41
N ASP A 112 -8.92 -0.72 2.93
CA ASP A 112 -8.21 0.22 2.07
C ASP A 112 -7.45 -0.58 1.01
N ALA A 113 -7.41 -0.07 -0.23
CA ALA A 113 -6.71 -0.69 -1.34
C ALA A 113 -5.78 0.30 -2.04
N ALA A 114 -4.56 -0.11 -2.31
CA ALA A 114 -3.56 0.67 -3.01
C ALA A 114 -2.65 -0.21 -3.85
N CYS A 115 -1.99 0.41 -4.82
CA CYS A 115 -0.81 -0.13 -5.50
C CYS A 115 0.16 1.01 -5.80
N GLN A 116 1.37 0.68 -6.23
CA GLN A 116 2.21 1.71 -6.82
C GLN A 116 1.58 2.16 -8.14
N VAL A 117 1.57 3.48 -8.36
CA VAL A 117 0.98 4.16 -9.51
C VAL A 117 1.89 5.29 -9.97
N ALA A 118 1.68 5.79 -11.17
CA ALA A 118 2.28 7.05 -11.60
C ALA A 118 1.52 8.24 -11.01
N SER A 119 2.24 9.33 -10.75
CA SER A 119 1.65 10.59 -10.32
C SER A 119 2.38 11.79 -10.93
N TYR A 120 1.68 12.91 -11.06
CA TYR A 120 2.23 14.08 -11.72
C TYR A 120 1.53 15.38 -11.33
N ARG A 121 2.21 16.48 -11.53
CA ARG A 121 1.69 17.85 -11.52
C ARG A 121 1.17 18.18 -12.91
N PRO A 122 -0.13 18.28 -13.14
CA PRO A 122 -0.67 18.53 -14.49
C PRO A 122 -0.19 19.85 -15.09
N ASP A 123 -0.10 20.90 -14.29
CA ASP A 123 0.38 22.24 -14.67
C ASP A 123 1.88 22.25 -15.07
N LEU A 124 2.69 21.35 -14.53
CA LEU A 124 4.10 21.21 -14.88
C LEU A 124 4.31 20.26 -16.07
N LEU A 125 3.59 19.12 -16.06
CA LEU A 125 3.78 18.06 -17.06
C LEU A 125 3.34 18.49 -18.47
N GLU A 126 2.32 19.34 -18.60
CA GLU A 126 1.78 19.82 -19.88
C GLU A 126 2.89 20.31 -20.83
N ARG A 127 3.95 20.91 -20.30
CA ARG A 127 5.11 21.42 -21.06
C ARG A 127 5.97 20.34 -21.69
N TYR A 128 5.87 19.10 -21.18
CA TYR A 128 6.74 17.97 -21.58
C TYR A 128 6.02 16.94 -22.48
N GLY A 129 4.74 17.13 -22.77
CA GLY A 129 3.95 16.28 -23.67
C GLY A 129 3.07 15.26 -22.93
N PRO A 130 2.66 14.18 -23.59
CA PRO A 130 1.74 13.21 -23.01
C PRO A 130 2.38 12.40 -21.86
N LEU A 131 1.52 11.75 -21.07
CA LEU A 131 1.94 10.82 -20.02
C LEU A 131 2.80 9.69 -20.60
N PRO A 132 3.96 9.40 -20.01
CA PRO A 132 4.79 8.25 -20.37
C PRO A 132 4.05 6.92 -20.21
N ARG A 133 4.28 5.98 -21.13
CA ARG A 133 3.70 4.63 -21.15
C ARG A 133 4.75 3.53 -21.07
N SER A 134 6.03 3.89 -21.08
CA SER A 134 7.16 2.97 -21.01
C SER A 134 8.29 3.55 -20.20
N HIS A 135 9.21 2.69 -19.76
CA HIS A 135 10.42 3.10 -19.07
C HIS A 135 11.24 4.12 -19.90
N ASP A 136 11.41 3.86 -21.20
CA ASP A 136 12.17 4.75 -22.08
C ASP A 136 11.53 6.13 -22.22
N GLU A 137 10.19 6.20 -22.31
CA GLU A 137 9.46 7.47 -22.33
C GLU A 137 9.59 8.23 -21.01
N VAL A 138 9.66 7.55 -19.86
CA VAL A 138 9.95 8.19 -18.56
C VAL A 138 11.37 8.75 -18.55
N LEU A 139 12.37 8.01 -19.04
CA LEU A 139 13.73 8.52 -19.12
C LEU A 139 13.84 9.73 -20.05
N GLU A 140 13.14 9.71 -21.17
CA GLU A 140 13.06 10.85 -22.11
C GLU A 140 12.43 12.08 -21.44
N LEU A 141 11.31 11.91 -20.75
CA LEU A 141 10.66 12.96 -19.95
C LEU A 141 11.63 13.53 -18.92
N GLY A 142 12.30 12.67 -18.13
CA GLY A 142 13.25 13.08 -17.11
C GLY A 142 14.42 13.88 -17.67
N ARG A 143 14.98 13.46 -18.81
CA ARG A 143 16.07 14.20 -19.49
C ARG A 143 15.62 15.57 -19.98
N ARG A 144 14.37 15.71 -20.45
CA ARG A 144 13.81 17.00 -20.87
C ARG A 144 13.55 17.89 -19.65
N ALA A 145 12.95 17.36 -18.60
CA ALA A 145 12.70 18.09 -17.36
C ALA A 145 14.00 18.61 -16.74
N LEU A 146 15.05 17.79 -16.73
CA LEU A 146 16.34 18.16 -16.16
C LEU A 146 17.00 19.37 -16.87
N LYS A 147 16.79 19.54 -18.18
CA LYS A 147 17.29 20.71 -18.92
C LYS A 147 16.64 22.01 -18.44
N ASP A 148 15.44 21.93 -17.89
CA ASP A 148 14.70 23.06 -17.34
C ASP A 148 14.89 23.20 -15.81
N GLY A 149 15.84 22.47 -15.22
CA GLY A 149 16.09 22.47 -13.77
C GLY A 149 14.98 21.79 -12.97
N LYS A 150 14.27 20.83 -13.58
CA LYS A 150 13.22 20.04 -12.94
C LYS A 150 13.56 18.56 -12.94
N TRP A 151 12.89 17.79 -12.09
CA TRP A 151 13.24 16.42 -11.78
C TRP A 151 12.06 15.46 -11.94
N LEU A 152 12.37 14.17 -12.06
CA LEU A 152 11.46 13.12 -11.65
C LEU A 152 11.43 13.02 -10.12
N GLY A 153 10.39 12.46 -9.54
CA GLY A 153 10.38 11.99 -8.16
C GLY A 153 10.47 10.48 -8.12
N LEU A 154 11.17 9.95 -7.13
CA LEU A 154 11.24 8.50 -6.88
C LEU A 154 11.43 8.27 -5.38
N PRO A 155 10.42 7.79 -4.64
CA PRO A 155 10.61 7.41 -3.24
C PRO A 155 11.64 6.29 -3.12
N LEU A 156 12.72 6.50 -2.33
CA LEU A 156 13.86 5.59 -2.24
C LEU A 156 14.31 5.30 -0.80
N VAL A 157 13.49 5.63 0.22
CA VAL A 157 13.78 5.08 1.55
C VAL A 157 13.79 3.54 1.49
N PRO A 158 14.49 2.83 2.38
CA PRO A 158 14.71 1.39 2.24
C PRO A 158 13.46 0.57 1.92
N THR A 159 12.36 0.81 2.60
CA THR A 159 11.06 0.16 2.35
C THR A 159 10.57 0.37 0.91
N ASP A 160 10.62 1.61 0.42
CA ASP A 160 10.17 1.93 -0.95
C ASP A 160 11.12 1.39 -2.01
N ALA A 161 12.43 1.41 -1.76
CA ALA A 161 13.44 0.80 -2.63
C ALA A 161 13.17 -0.71 -2.80
N MET A 162 12.82 -1.41 -1.72
CA MET A 162 12.44 -2.83 -1.77
C MET A 162 11.12 -3.03 -2.52
N CYS A 163 10.12 -2.17 -2.31
CA CYS A 163 8.86 -2.21 -3.06
C CYS A 163 9.06 -2.02 -4.56
N LEU A 164 9.93 -1.08 -4.97
CA LEU A 164 10.28 -0.86 -6.37
C LEU A 164 10.98 -2.10 -6.97
N LEU A 165 11.88 -2.72 -6.22
CA LEU A 165 12.55 -3.95 -6.64
C LEU A 165 11.55 -5.10 -6.83
N LEU A 166 10.57 -5.24 -5.94
CA LEU A 166 9.50 -6.24 -6.09
C LEU A 166 8.59 -5.96 -7.29
N THR A 167 8.31 -4.69 -7.59
CA THR A 167 7.50 -4.31 -8.77
C THR A 167 8.19 -4.67 -10.08
N LEU A 168 9.50 -4.45 -10.19
CA LEU A 168 10.24 -4.64 -11.45
C LEU A 168 10.96 -5.99 -11.54
N GLY A 169 11.14 -6.67 -10.42
CA GLY A 169 11.94 -7.89 -10.32
C GLY A 169 11.18 -9.18 -10.65
N GLU A 170 9.88 -9.13 -10.88
CA GLU A 170 9.05 -10.31 -11.18
C GLU A 170 9.24 -11.48 -10.19
N PRO A 171 8.94 -11.29 -8.88
CA PRO A 171 9.16 -12.33 -7.87
C PRO A 171 8.35 -13.61 -8.14
N ARG A 172 8.89 -14.76 -7.72
CA ARG A 172 8.26 -16.09 -7.84
C ARG A 172 8.38 -16.85 -6.53
N GLU A 173 7.32 -17.51 -6.10
CA GLU A 173 7.31 -18.28 -4.85
C GLU A 173 7.64 -19.77 -5.05
N ASP A 174 7.62 -20.25 -6.29
CA ASP A 174 7.70 -21.67 -6.67
C ASP A 174 9.12 -22.16 -7.01
N GLY A 175 10.14 -21.28 -6.89
CA GLY A 175 11.51 -21.56 -7.25
C GLY A 175 12.51 -21.55 -6.07
N ASP A 176 13.76 -21.93 -6.36
CA ASP A 176 14.90 -21.81 -5.43
C ASP A 176 15.32 -20.35 -5.24
N GLU A 177 15.02 -19.50 -6.22
CA GLU A 177 15.25 -18.06 -6.19
C GLU A 177 13.90 -17.32 -6.16
N PHE A 178 13.73 -16.47 -5.16
CA PHE A 178 12.54 -15.62 -5.05
C PHE A 178 12.45 -14.59 -6.18
N ILE A 179 13.61 -14.03 -6.54
CA ILE A 179 13.75 -13.21 -7.75
C ILE A 179 14.99 -13.70 -8.48
N ALA A 180 14.84 -14.06 -9.74
CA ALA A 180 15.96 -14.49 -10.57
C ALA A 180 17.06 -13.41 -10.64
N ARG A 181 18.33 -13.81 -10.59
CA ARG A 181 19.46 -12.88 -10.60
C ARG A 181 19.37 -11.86 -11.73
N GLU A 182 19.09 -12.31 -12.97
CA GLU A 182 19.01 -11.45 -14.15
C GLU A 182 17.90 -10.40 -14.00
N LYS A 183 16.79 -10.75 -13.32
CA LYS A 183 15.69 -9.83 -13.05
C LYS A 183 16.06 -8.78 -12.01
N ILE A 184 16.84 -9.14 -10.99
CA ILE A 184 17.37 -8.18 -10.00
C ILE A 184 18.35 -7.22 -10.71
N GLU A 185 19.27 -7.72 -11.51
CA GLU A 185 20.24 -6.90 -12.22
C GLU A 185 19.53 -5.93 -13.19
N GLN A 186 18.53 -6.40 -13.91
CA GLN A 186 17.71 -5.57 -14.80
C GLN A 186 16.94 -4.51 -14.01
N ALA A 187 16.24 -4.88 -12.94
CA ALA A 187 15.45 -3.96 -12.12
C ALA A 187 16.34 -2.89 -11.47
N VAL A 188 17.48 -3.27 -10.89
CA VAL A 188 18.46 -2.33 -10.33
C VAL A 188 19.00 -1.38 -11.40
N GLY A 189 19.30 -1.89 -12.60
CA GLY A 189 19.74 -1.06 -13.72
C GLY A 189 18.70 -0.01 -14.13
N GLN A 190 17.43 -0.40 -14.27
CA GLN A 190 16.33 0.50 -14.59
C GLN A 190 16.09 1.54 -13.48
N LEU A 191 16.08 1.10 -12.22
CA LEU A 191 15.86 1.99 -11.07
C LEU A 191 17.00 3.00 -10.89
N ARG A 192 18.25 2.62 -11.14
CA ARG A 192 19.39 3.55 -11.13
C ARG A 192 19.28 4.59 -12.24
N GLN A 193 18.80 4.23 -13.44
CA GLN A 193 18.55 5.19 -14.51
C GLN A 193 17.48 6.22 -14.11
N LEU A 194 16.40 5.78 -13.46
CA LEU A 194 15.37 6.68 -12.94
C LEU A 194 15.91 7.55 -11.79
N ALA A 195 16.66 6.97 -10.86
CA ALA A 195 17.24 7.69 -9.72
C ALA A 195 18.19 8.81 -10.18
N ALA A 196 18.96 8.59 -11.25
CA ALA A 196 19.86 9.61 -11.83
C ALA A 196 19.13 10.84 -12.40
N LEU A 197 17.83 10.71 -12.69
CA LEU A 197 16.97 11.78 -13.20
C LEU A 197 15.99 12.29 -12.14
N SER A 198 16.06 11.73 -10.93
CA SER A 198 15.16 12.08 -9.83
C SER A 198 15.78 13.15 -8.92
N HIS A 199 14.92 13.86 -8.20
CA HIS A 199 15.32 14.91 -7.27
C HIS A 199 16.36 14.39 -6.26
N PRO A 200 17.38 15.18 -5.91
CA PRO A 200 18.47 14.75 -5.00
C PRO A 200 18.00 14.25 -3.63
N ASP A 201 16.85 14.71 -3.15
CA ASP A 201 16.28 14.26 -1.87
C ASP A 201 15.45 12.96 -1.98
N SER A 202 15.28 12.39 -3.18
CA SER A 202 14.59 11.10 -3.39
C SER A 202 15.02 9.99 -2.42
N PRO A 203 16.30 9.83 -2.04
CA PRO A 203 16.72 8.85 -1.03
C PRO A 203 16.14 9.06 0.37
N LYS A 204 15.59 10.24 0.67
CA LYS A 204 14.97 10.57 1.95
C LYS A 204 13.44 10.49 1.91
N TRP A 205 12.85 10.25 0.73
CA TRP A 205 11.42 10.29 0.53
C TRP A 205 10.79 8.90 0.59
N ASN A 206 9.67 8.84 1.30
CA ASN A 206 8.58 7.90 1.08
C ASN A 206 7.52 8.57 0.19
N PRO A 207 6.45 7.89 -0.25
CA PRO A 207 5.42 8.49 -1.10
C PRO A 207 4.83 9.77 -0.54
N ILE A 208 4.54 9.83 0.77
CA ILE A 208 3.95 11.02 1.42
C ILE A 208 4.89 12.21 1.31
N ARG A 209 6.16 12.06 1.69
CA ARG A 209 7.16 13.14 1.59
C ARG A 209 7.39 13.60 0.16
N CYS A 210 7.37 12.66 -0.79
CA CYS A 210 7.48 12.98 -2.21
C CYS A 210 6.30 13.83 -2.67
N TYR A 211 5.08 13.46 -2.32
CA TYR A 211 3.88 14.20 -2.70
C TYR A 211 3.75 15.54 -1.98
N ASP A 212 4.14 15.60 -0.70
CA ASP A 212 4.23 16.88 0.03
C ASP A 212 5.20 17.84 -0.65
N HIS A 213 6.37 17.34 -1.09
CA HIS A 213 7.32 18.13 -1.84
C HIS A 213 6.72 18.64 -3.16
N MET A 214 6.06 17.75 -3.93
CA MET A 214 5.41 18.12 -5.20
C MET A 214 4.30 19.16 -5.04
N ILE A 215 3.63 19.19 -3.89
CA ILE A 215 2.59 20.21 -3.60
C ILE A 215 3.23 21.55 -3.18
N ALA A 216 4.35 21.49 -2.48
CA ALA A 216 5.03 22.68 -1.94
C ALA A 216 6.00 23.35 -2.94
N HIS A 217 6.51 22.60 -3.92
CA HIS A 217 7.55 23.04 -4.86
C HIS A 217 7.19 22.71 -6.31
N ASP A 218 7.77 23.47 -7.25
CA ASP A 218 7.50 23.35 -8.69
C ASP A 218 8.65 22.65 -9.45
N ASP A 219 9.43 21.81 -8.80
CA ASP A 219 10.65 21.23 -9.33
C ASP A 219 10.54 19.71 -9.65
N VAL A 220 9.51 19.02 -9.16
CA VAL A 220 9.22 17.63 -9.51
C VAL A 220 7.97 17.55 -10.37
N VAL A 221 8.12 17.03 -11.59
CA VAL A 221 7.05 16.99 -12.61
C VAL A 221 6.27 15.69 -12.65
N TYR A 222 6.95 14.56 -12.40
CA TYR A 222 6.39 13.22 -12.57
C TYR A 222 7.07 12.21 -11.65
N VAL A 223 6.29 11.27 -11.11
CA VAL A 223 6.75 10.11 -10.31
C VAL A 223 6.26 8.86 -11.02
N PRO A 224 7.14 7.97 -11.51
CA PRO A 224 6.72 6.77 -12.25
C PRO A 224 6.11 5.68 -11.36
N PHE A 225 6.58 5.56 -10.12
CA PHE A 225 6.20 4.50 -9.18
C PHE A 225 6.21 5.02 -7.75
N ALA A 226 5.04 5.15 -7.15
CA ALA A 226 4.87 5.35 -5.72
C ALA A 226 3.50 4.87 -5.30
N PHE A 227 3.30 4.41 -4.08
CA PHE A 227 1.95 4.10 -3.60
C PHE A 227 1.04 5.32 -3.72
N GLY A 228 -0.13 5.11 -4.35
CA GLY A 228 -1.11 6.16 -4.55
C GLY A 228 -1.74 6.63 -3.23
N TYR A 229 -1.94 7.95 -3.12
CA TYR A 229 -2.64 8.59 -2.00
C TYR A 229 -3.69 9.53 -2.56
N VAL A 230 -4.95 9.13 -2.54
CA VAL A 230 -6.09 9.87 -3.11
C VAL A 230 -6.22 11.30 -2.55
N ASN A 231 -5.75 11.53 -1.32
CA ASN A 231 -5.79 12.83 -0.65
C ASN A 231 -5.06 13.95 -1.42
N TYR A 232 -4.06 13.59 -2.23
CA TYR A 232 -3.33 14.55 -3.08
C TYR A 232 -4.04 14.85 -4.41
N ALA A 233 -5.06 14.07 -4.76
CA ALA A 233 -5.85 14.27 -5.98
C ALA A 233 -7.05 15.19 -5.77
N PHE A 234 -7.51 15.37 -4.53
CA PHE A 234 -8.61 16.28 -4.23
C PHE A 234 -8.22 17.73 -4.51
N LYS A 235 -9.07 18.42 -5.30
CA LYS A 235 -8.88 19.85 -5.55
C LYS A 235 -9.06 20.64 -4.25
N ALA A 236 -8.12 21.53 -3.99
CA ALA A 236 -8.13 22.48 -2.87
C ALA A 236 -7.51 23.79 -3.36
N ASP A 237 -7.41 24.78 -2.50
CA ASP A 237 -6.71 26.07 -2.78
C ASP A 237 -5.19 25.93 -2.82
N ARG A 238 -4.70 24.76 -3.25
CA ARG A 238 -3.28 24.39 -3.39
C ARG A 238 -3.07 23.58 -4.66
N PRO A 239 -1.83 23.45 -5.16
CA PRO A 239 -1.52 22.48 -6.20
C PRO A 239 -2.01 21.09 -5.83
N TYR A 240 -2.49 20.34 -6.81
CA TYR A 240 -2.97 18.97 -6.64
C TYR A 240 -2.26 18.05 -7.62
N LEU A 241 -2.23 16.76 -7.30
CA LEU A 241 -1.66 15.74 -8.16
C LEU A 241 -2.74 15.06 -9.00
N ARG A 242 -2.33 14.54 -10.13
CA ARG A 242 -3.06 13.53 -10.89
C ARG A 242 -2.31 12.22 -10.83
N PHE A 243 -3.06 11.15 -10.93
CA PHE A 243 -2.55 9.79 -10.88
C PHE A 243 -2.90 9.06 -12.18
N ALA A 244 -2.08 8.09 -12.54
CA ALA A 244 -2.25 7.28 -13.73
C ALA A 244 -1.69 5.88 -13.52
N ASP A 245 -2.01 4.97 -14.43
CA ASP A 245 -1.38 3.66 -14.49
C ASP A 245 0.15 3.79 -14.56
N VAL A 246 0.87 2.81 -14.00
CA VAL A 246 2.34 2.76 -14.09
C VAL A 246 2.81 2.68 -15.54
N PRO A 247 3.99 3.27 -15.88
CA PRO A 247 4.54 3.27 -17.23
C PRO A 247 5.24 1.94 -17.57
N THR A 248 4.49 0.83 -17.42
CA THR A 248 4.92 -0.53 -17.72
C THR A 248 3.87 -1.23 -18.58
N PRO A 249 4.19 -2.33 -19.26
CA PRO A 249 3.17 -3.16 -19.89
C PRO A 249 2.12 -3.58 -18.86
N ARG A 250 0.83 -3.50 -19.21
CA ARG A 250 -0.29 -3.84 -18.32
C ARG A 250 -0.21 -5.22 -17.66
N SER A 251 0.53 -6.15 -18.28
CA SER A 251 0.74 -7.51 -17.75
C SER A 251 1.80 -7.59 -16.63
N ALA A 252 2.56 -6.51 -16.39
CA ALA A 252 3.67 -6.54 -15.44
C ALA A 252 3.27 -6.21 -13.99
N GLY A 253 2.07 -5.68 -13.79
CA GLY A 253 1.49 -5.33 -12.48
C GLY A 253 2.43 -4.59 -11.53
N ALA A 254 1.92 -3.59 -10.81
CA ALA A 254 2.68 -2.95 -9.74
C ALA A 254 2.43 -3.66 -8.40
N LEU A 255 3.26 -3.39 -7.40
CA LEU A 255 3.11 -3.97 -6.08
C LEU A 255 1.78 -3.55 -5.43
N LEU A 256 0.97 -4.54 -5.01
CA LEU A 256 -0.22 -4.31 -4.21
C LEU A 256 0.17 -3.82 -2.81
N GLY A 257 -0.59 -2.87 -2.32
CA GLY A 257 -0.59 -2.37 -0.95
C GLY A 257 -2.03 -2.24 -0.46
N GLY A 258 -2.23 -1.38 0.51
CA GLY A 258 -3.53 -1.16 1.14
C GLY A 258 -3.50 -1.58 2.60
N ALA A 259 -4.68 -1.70 3.20
CA ALA A 259 -4.81 -2.09 4.59
C ALA A 259 -6.03 -2.98 4.82
N GLY A 260 -5.87 -3.94 5.73
CA GLY A 260 -6.95 -4.74 6.28
C GLY A 260 -7.29 -4.30 7.70
N ILE A 261 -8.56 -4.45 8.05
CA ILE A 261 -9.02 -4.33 9.43
C ILE A 261 -9.26 -5.71 10.02
N GLY A 262 -8.54 -6.03 11.08
CA GLY A 262 -8.67 -7.29 11.82
C GLY A 262 -9.15 -7.09 13.25
N VAL A 263 -9.73 -8.13 13.84
CA VAL A 263 -10.21 -8.16 15.23
C VAL A 263 -9.24 -9.00 16.06
N SER A 264 -8.71 -8.42 17.14
CA SER A 264 -7.79 -9.10 18.06
C SER A 264 -8.44 -10.31 18.73
N THR A 265 -7.71 -11.45 18.81
CA THR A 265 -8.15 -12.59 19.62
C THR A 265 -8.25 -12.25 21.12
N GLN A 266 -7.55 -11.23 21.58
CA GLN A 266 -7.55 -10.77 22.97
C GLN A 266 -8.71 -9.81 23.30
N SER A 267 -9.45 -9.33 22.28
CA SER A 267 -10.64 -8.50 22.50
C SER A 267 -11.68 -9.20 23.38
N GLN A 268 -12.27 -8.46 24.32
CA GLN A 268 -13.42 -8.90 25.11
C GLN A 268 -14.75 -8.59 24.41
N HIS A 269 -14.71 -7.84 23.30
CA HIS A 269 -15.87 -7.34 22.56
C HIS A 269 -15.88 -7.78 21.09
N LYS A 270 -15.46 -9.04 20.84
CA LYS A 270 -15.20 -9.58 19.49
C LYS A 270 -16.37 -9.37 18.53
N GLN A 271 -17.61 -9.66 18.95
CA GLN A 271 -18.77 -9.52 18.06
C GLN A 271 -19.02 -8.06 17.68
N ALA A 272 -18.99 -7.14 18.63
CA ALA A 272 -19.15 -5.71 18.34
C ALA A 272 -18.04 -5.18 17.41
N ALA A 273 -16.79 -5.66 17.59
CA ALA A 273 -15.68 -5.31 16.74
C ALA A 273 -15.84 -5.89 15.30
N ILE A 274 -16.32 -7.14 15.17
CA ILE A 274 -16.64 -7.76 13.86
C ILE A 274 -17.75 -6.97 13.16
N ASP A 275 -18.83 -6.64 13.85
CA ASP A 275 -19.97 -5.90 13.26
C ASP A 275 -19.53 -4.51 12.77
N TYR A 276 -18.67 -3.83 13.54
CA TYR A 276 -18.14 -2.54 13.14
C TYR A 276 -17.16 -2.66 11.94
N ALA A 277 -16.30 -3.67 11.91
CA ALA A 277 -15.42 -3.92 10.77
C ALA A 277 -16.22 -4.22 9.48
N LEU A 278 -17.30 -5.00 9.58
CA LEU A 278 -18.23 -5.27 8.48
C LEU A 278 -18.92 -4.01 7.97
N PHE A 279 -19.33 -3.11 8.88
CA PHE A 279 -19.87 -1.81 8.50
C PHE A 279 -18.85 -0.95 7.75
N LEU A 280 -17.63 -0.82 8.26
CA LEU A 280 -16.55 -0.04 7.64
C LEU A 280 -16.17 -0.54 6.23
N CYS A 281 -16.31 -1.83 5.98
CA CYS A 281 -16.02 -2.46 4.69
C CYS A 281 -17.29 -2.68 3.84
N SER A 282 -18.46 -2.19 4.28
CA SER A 282 -19.69 -2.31 3.50
C SER A 282 -19.63 -1.45 2.24
N PRO A 283 -20.17 -1.91 1.09
CA PRO A 283 -20.15 -1.16 -0.16
C PRO A 283 -20.77 0.24 -0.05
N GLY A 284 -21.80 0.38 0.77
CA GLY A 284 -22.47 1.67 1.02
C GLY A 284 -21.53 2.67 1.68
N TYR A 285 -20.92 2.30 2.82
CA TYR A 285 -19.98 3.17 3.54
C TYR A 285 -18.72 3.46 2.72
N GLN A 286 -18.16 2.45 2.06
CA GLN A 286 -16.94 2.57 1.25
C GLN A 286 -17.10 3.52 0.05
N ARG A 287 -18.27 3.52 -0.59
CA ARG A 287 -18.56 4.41 -1.72
C ARG A 287 -18.86 5.84 -1.29
N ASP A 288 -19.41 6.03 -0.12
CA ASP A 288 -19.95 7.32 0.33
C ASP A 288 -18.99 8.06 1.28
N ASP A 289 -19.21 7.97 2.57
CA ASP A 289 -18.48 8.75 3.57
C ASP A 289 -17.00 8.39 3.65
N TYR A 290 -16.65 7.14 3.32
CA TYR A 290 -15.25 6.68 3.32
C TYR A 290 -14.36 7.53 2.41
N VAL A 291 -14.75 7.70 1.14
CA VAL A 291 -13.97 8.52 0.18
C VAL A 291 -14.07 10.00 0.50
N LYS A 292 -15.27 10.50 0.87
CA LYS A 292 -15.48 11.92 1.24
C LYS A 292 -14.59 12.34 2.41
N SER A 293 -14.30 11.42 3.32
CA SER A 293 -13.42 11.65 4.46
C SER A 293 -11.93 11.46 4.17
N GLY A 294 -11.58 11.12 2.93
CA GLY A 294 -10.21 10.98 2.44
C GLY A 294 -9.70 9.55 2.36
N GLY A 295 -10.56 8.54 2.54
CA GLY A 295 -10.22 7.13 2.42
C GLY A 295 -10.02 6.67 0.98
N GLN A 296 -9.34 5.54 0.84
CA GLN A 296 -9.07 4.89 -0.45
C GLN A 296 -9.66 3.47 -0.37
N PRO A 297 -10.92 3.26 -0.83
CA PRO A 297 -11.71 2.09 -0.49
C PRO A 297 -11.18 0.78 -1.07
N GLY A 298 -11.44 -0.33 -0.38
CA GLY A 298 -11.23 -1.69 -0.92
C GLY A 298 -12.32 -2.14 -1.90
N SER A 299 -13.45 -1.43 -1.97
CA SER A 299 -14.63 -1.72 -2.78
C SER A 299 -14.43 -1.36 -4.26
N LEU A 300 -14.55 -2.34 -5.16
CA LEU A 300 -14.52 -2.14 -6.61
C LEU A 300 -15.65 -1.21 -7.08
N ALA A 301 -16.85 -1.35 -6.50
CA ALA A 301 -17.98 -0.49 -6.82
C ALA A 301 -17.67 1.00 -6.53
N ALA A 302 -16.93 1.29 -5.46
CA ALA A 302 -16.48 2.65 -5.17
C ALA A 302 -15.43 3.13 -6.20
N TRP A 303 -14.52 2.28 -6.65
CA TRP A 303 -13.53 2.63 -7.69
C TRP A 303 -14.16 2.95 -9.03
N GLN A 304 -15.27 2.31 -9.36
CA GLN A 304 -16.01 2.52 -10.62
C GLN A 304 -17.09 3.58 -10.54
N ASP A 305 -17.39 4.10 -9.35
CA ASP A 305 -18.43 5.09 -9.15
C ASP A 305 -18.05 6.45 -9.76
N THR A 306 -18.99 7.06 -10.50
CA THR A 306 -18.76 8.32 -11.22
C THR A 306 -18.62 9.53 -10.29
N GLU A 307 -19.37 9.56 -9.18
CA GLU A 307 -19.31 10.67 -8.21
C GLU A 307 -18.01 10.59 -7.41
N VAL A 308 -17.61 9.38 -7.00
CA VAL A 308 -16.32 9.11 -6.34
C VAL A 308 -15.16 9.56 -7.26
N ASN A 309 -15.21 9.24 -8.53
CA ASN A 309 -14.18 9.66 -9.50
C ASN A 309 -14.21 11.18 -9.76
N ALA A 310 -15.38 11.80 -9.82
CA ALA A 310 -15.47 13.26 -9.94
C ALA A 310 -14.85 13.96 -8.73
N LEU A 311 -15.12 13.49 -7.51
CA LEU A 311 -14.55 13.99 -6.26
C LEU A 311 -13.03 13.85 -6.20
N SER A 312 -12.51 12.67 -6.56
CA SER A 312 -11.09 12.32 -6.52
C SER A 312 -10.31 12.76 -7.77
N GLY A 313 -10.94 13.52 -8.68
CA GLY A 313 -10.31 13.95 -9.92
C GLY A 313 -9.87 12.81 -10.83
N GLY A 314 -10.60 11.70 -10.81
CA GLY A 314 -10.36 10.53 -11.64
C GLY A 314 -9.28 9.58 -11.07
N PHE A 315 -8.87 9.74 -9.82
CA PHE A 315 -7.82 8.90 -9.21
C PHE A 315 -8.09 7.41 -9.42
N PHE A 316 -9.28 6.95 -9.02
CA PHE A 316 -9.63 5.54 -9.04
C PHE A 316 -9.72 4.97 -10.46
N ALA A 317 -10.43 5.64 -11.36
CA ALA A 317 -10.56 5.20 -12.75
C ALA A 317 -9.21 5.20 -13.50
N SER A 318 -8.34 6.18 -13.22
CA SER A 318 -7.04 6.32 -13.90
C SER A 318 -5.97 5.35 -13.41
N THR A 319 -6.21 4.65 -12.31
CA THR A 319 -5.26 3.68 -11.71
C THR A 319 -5.85 2.27 -11.59
N LEU A 320 -7.09 2.08 -12.06
CA LEU A 320 -7.81 0.81 -11.93
C LEU A 320 -7.07 -0.35 -12.63
N ALA A 321 -6.56 -0.12 -13.84
CA ALA A 321 -5.89 -1.18 -14.58
C ALA A 321 -4.60 -1.64 -13.88
N THR A 322 -3.89 -0.73 -13.23
CA THR A 322 -2.69 -1.07 -12.46
C THR A 322 -3.03 -1.91 -11.22
N ILE A 323 -4.06 -1.54 -10.44
CA ILE A 323 -4.40 -2.30 -9.24
C ILE A 323 -5.02 -3.67 -9.57
N GLU A 324 -5.78 -3.79 -10.66
CA GLU A 324 -6.32 -5.07 -11.11
C GLU A 324 -5.22 -6.06 -11.55
N ALA A 325 -4.12 -5.54 -12.12
CA ALA A 325 -2.96 -6.32 -12.52
C ALA A 325 -1.87 -6.41 -11.42
N SER A 326 -2.13 -5.90 -10.22
CA SER A 326 -1.10 -5.75 -9.19
C SER A 326 -0.59 -7.10 -8.67
N TYR A 327 0.70 -7.11 -8.31
CA TYR A 327 1.39 -8.24 -7.70
C TYR A 327 1.08 -8.27 -6.19
N LEU A 328 0.56 -9.40 -5.73
CA LEU A 328 0.35 -9.68 -4.32
C LEU A 328 1.65 -10.22 -3.70
N ARG A 329 2.17 -9.53 -2.68
CA ARG A 329 3.34 -10.00 -1.92
C ARG A 329 3.04 -11.34 -1.23
N PRO A 330 4.04 -12.20 -1.06
CA PRO A 330 3.88 -13.45 -0.32
C PRO A 330 3.27 -13.25 1.07
N THR A 331 2.37 -14.14 1.43
CA THR A 331 1.65 -14.11 2.72
C THR A 331 2.07 -15.28 3.64
N HIS A 332 3.21 -15.91 3.39
CA HIS A 332 3.74 -16.94 4.28
C HIS A 332 4.37 -16.33 5.55
N PRO A 333 4.43 -17.06 6.67
CA PRO A 333 5.15 -16.62 7.85
C PRO A 333 6.61 -16.25 7.54
N GLY A 334 7.13 -15.24 8.21
CA GLY A 334 8.50 -14.77 8.03
C GLY A 334 8.73 -13.84 6.84
N PHE A 335 7.72 -13.56 5.98
CA PHE A 335 7.90 -12.63 4.86
C PHE A 335 8.23 -11.22 5.33
N ILE A 336 7.63 -10.73 6.40
CA ILE A 336 7.98 -9.41 6.97
C ILE A 336 9.43 -9.39 7.45
N SER A 337 9.93 -10.47 8.03
CA SER A 337 11.33 -10.60 8.44
C SER A 337 12.27 -10.52 7.24
N PHE A 338 11.95 -11.24 6.15
CA PHE A 338 12.65 -11.15 4.88
C PHE A 338 12.67 -9.71 4.35
N PHE A 339 11.51 -9.08 4.26
CA PHE A 339 11.35 -7.74 3.73
C PHE A 339 12.22 -6.72 4.49
N ARG A 340 12.14 -6.71 5.83
CA ARG A 340 12.93 -5.82 6.70
C ARG A 340 14.43 -6.00 6.52
N GLN A 341 14.90 -7.24 6.43
CA GLN A 341 16.32 -7.54 6.26
C GLN A 341 16.83 -7.12 4.87
N CYS A 342 16.00 -7.25 3.83
CA CYS A 342 16.39 -6.95 2.46
C CYS A 342 16.26 -5.47 2.08
N ALA A 343 15.37 -4.71 2.71
CA ALA A 343 15.10 -3.33 2.36
C ALA A 343 16.36 -2.42 2.40
N PRO A 344 17.23 -2.47 3.42
CA PRO A 344 18.49 -1.70 3.42
C PRO A 344 19.44 -2.10 2.28
N HIS A 345 19.48 -3.38 1.91
CA HIS A 345 20.32 -3.86 0.81
C HIS A 345 19.80 -3.39 -0.56
N ALA A 346 18.47 -3.36 -0.74
CA ALA A 346 17.86 -2.77 -1.93
C ALA A 346 18.22 -1.28 -2.06
N ALA A 347 18.07 -0.50 -0.99
CA ALA A 347 18.46 0.92 -1.00
C ALA A 347 19.93 1.12 -1.32
N ALA A 348 20.83 0.36 -0.70
CA ALA A 348 22.27 0.41 -0.96
C ALA A 348 22.61 0.05 -2.43
N ALA A 349 21.89 -0.93 -3.00
CA ALA A 349 22.07 -1.26 -4.41
C ALA A 349 21.61 -0.11 -5.32
N LEU A 350 20.51 0.54 -5.04
CA LEU A 350 20.05 1.69 -5.83
C LEU A 350 20.97 2.90 -5.68
N ALA A 351 21.56 3.10 -4.51
CA ALA A 351 22.58 4.12 -4.26
C ALA A 351 23.94 3.83 -4.94
N GLY A 352 24.15 2.62 -5.47
CA GLY A 352 25.43 2.20 -6.06
C GLY A 352 26.47 1.70 -5.05
N GLU A 353 26.10 1.58 -3.79
CA GLU A 353 26.95 1.09 -2.69
C GLU A 353 27.05 -0.43 -2.65
N LEU A 354 26.10 -1.14 -3.25
CA LEU A 354 26.06 -2.60 -3.38
C LEU A 354 25.90 -2.99 -4.85
N GLN A 355 26.62 -4.02 -5.30
CA GLN A 355 26.47 -4.54 -6.65
C GLN A 355 25.15 -5.33 -6.79
N ALA A 356 24.51 -5.25 -7.97
CA ALA A 356 23.22 -5.93 -8.19
C ALA A 356 23.34 -7.46 -8.06
N ALA A 357 24.44 -8.06 -8.50
CA ALA A 357 24.72 -9.48 -8.34
C ALA A 357 24.81 -9.88 -6.85
N GLU A 358 25.48 -9.06 -6.04
CA GLU A 358 25.58 -9.30 -4.59
C GLU A 358 24.23 -9.12 -3.88
N LEU A 359 23.41 -8.14 -4.32
CA LEU A 359 22.04 -8.00 -3.85
C LEU A 359 21.24 -9.28 -4.14
N ALA A 360 21.36 -9.86 -5.34
CA ALA A 360 20.68 -11.09 -5.72
C ALA A 360 21.03 -12.26 -4.80
N ASP A 361 22.33 -12.45 -4.51
CA ASP A 361 22.79 -13.50 -3.62
C ASP A 361 22.27 -13.32 -2.20
N ARG A 362 22.34 -12.09 -1.65
CA ARG A 362 21.86 -11.77 -0.30
C ARG A 362 20.35 -11.95 -0.20
N LEU A 363 19.58 -11.41 -1.14
CA LEU A 363 18.13 -11.45 -1.14
C LEU A 363 17.61 -12.89 -1.18
N ASN A 364 18.10 -13.70 -2.13
CA ASN A 364 17.66 -15.08 -2.27
C ASN A 364 18.12 -15.96 -1.09
N ARG A 365 19.28 -15.69 -0.48
CA ARG A 365 19.72 -16.36 0.75
C ARG A 365 18.78 -16.02 1.92
N ILE A 366 18.52 -14.73 2.17
CA ILE A 366 17.66 -14.28 3.27
C ILE A 366 16.22 -14.83 3.08
N TYR A 367 15.72 -14.88 1.84
CA TYR A 367 14.41 -15.46 1.55
C TYR A 367 14.32 -16.93 1.96
N ARG A 368 15.33 -17.75 1.60
CA ARG A 368 15.39 -19.17 2.02
C ARG A 368 15.48 -19.33 3.55
N GLU A 369 16.24 -18.47 4.21
CA GLU A 369 16.43 -18.51 5.68
C GLU A 369 15.13 -18.12 6.42
N THR A 370 14.35 -17.16 5.91
CA THR A 370 13.16 -16.63 6.56
C THR A 370 11.88 -17.36 6.20
N ARG A 371 11.78 -17.96 5.00
CA ARG A 371 10.59 -18.65 4.49
C ARG A 371 10.09 -19.80 5.40
N HIS A 372 10.99 -20.40 6.17
CA HIS A 372 10.70 -21.48 7.11
C HIS A 372 11.05 -21.08 8.55
N GLY A 373 11.31 -19.78 8.79
CA GLY A 373 11.67 -19.25 10.09
C GLY A 373 10.49 -19.17 11.04
N GLN A 374 10.79 -19.16 12.34
CA GLN A 374 9.78 -18.90 13.37
C GLN A 374 9.23 -17.47 13.19
N PRO A 375 7.90 -17.27 13.30
CA PRO A 375 7.30 -15.95 13.25
C PRO A 375 7.87 -15.03 14.32
N GLN A 376 8.22 -13.80 13.98
CA GLN A 376 8.86 -12.84 14.89
C GLN A 376 7.91 -12.18 15.90
N TRP A 377 6.67 -12.64 16.05
CA TRP A 377 5.77 -12.15 17.09
C TRP A 377 6.16 -12.59 18.52
N SER A 378 7.12 -13.53 18.67
CA SER A 378 7.58 -14.07 19.96
C SER A 378 8.80 -13.35 20.55
N VAL A 379 9.35 -12.32 19.92
CA VAL A 379 10.47 -11.56 20.48
C VAL A 379 9.90 -10.40 21.28
N ALA A 380 9.98 -10.57 22.61
CA ALA A 380 9.61 -9.57 23.61
C ALA A 380 10.46 -8.28 23.49
#